data_15b87f7c4f434afafe963d7f327fe4dc
#
_entry.id   15b87f7c4f434afafe963d7f327fe4dc
#
_cell.length_a   1.000
_cell.length_b   1.000
_cell.length_c   1.000
_cell.angle_alpha   90.00
_cell.angle_beta   90.00
_cell.angle_gamma   90.00
#
_symmetry.space_group_name_H-M   'P 1'
#
loop_
_entity.id
_entity.type
_entity.pdbx_description
1 polymer ?
#
loop_
_entity_poly.entity_id
_entity_poly.type
_entity_poly.pdbx_seq_one_letter_code
_entity_poly.pdbx_strand_id
1 'polypeptide(L)' 'MIFHRIAIALAALVLAGHSAFAAPAPYYQWRSTLNGALACSQTPLGEGWVKASGPYRDAHCEKLIVVK' A
#
# COMPACT_ATOMS: atom_id res chain seq x y z
N MET A 1 10.92 32.23 22.18
CA MET A 1 11.81 31.23 21.61
C MET A 1 11.61 29.83 22.19
N ILE A 2 11.50 29.68 23.49
CA ILE A 2 11.29 28.36 24.13
C ILE A 2 9.96 27.72 23.71
N PHE A 3 8.88 28.52 23.64
CA PHE A 3 7.56 28.03 23.24
C PHE A 3 7.52 27.52 21.80
N HIS A 4 8.30 28.16 20.93
CA HIS A 4 8.37 27.78 19.53
C HIS A 4 8.96 26.38 19.36
N ARG A 5 10.00 26.03 20.11
CA ARG A 5 10.63 24.71 20.04
C ARG A 5 9.72 23.61 20.55
N ILE A 6 8.98 23.87 21.62
CA ILE A 6 8.03 22.91 22.19
C ILE A 6 6.92 22.59 21.19
N ALA A 7 6.40 23.59 20.50
CA ALA A 7 5.33 23.40 19.53
C ALA A 7 5.78 22.51 18.35
N ILE A 8 6.99 22.70 17.86
CA ILE A 8 7.54 21.88 16.78
C ILE A 8 7.68 20.41 17.20
N ALA A 9 8.17 20.16 18.40
CA ALA A 9 8.35 18.80 18.92
C ALA A 9 7.01 18.06 19.03
N LEU A 10 5.97 18.72 19.50
CA LEU A 10 4.63 18.12 19.61
C LEU A 10 4.05 17.77 18.25
N ALA A 11 4.23 18.63 17.25
CA ALA A 11 3.75 18.36 15.89
C ALA A 11 4.41 17.14 15.29
N ALA A 12 5.73 16.97 15.49
CA ALA A 12 6.45 15.81 15.00
C ALA A 12 5.95 14.50 15.61
N LEU A 13 5.65 14.48 16.90
CA LEU A 13 5.13 13.30 17.59
C LEU A 13 3.75 12.90 17.05
N VAL A 14 2.88 13.87 16.77
CA VAL A 14 1.55 13.59 16.23
C VAL A 14 1.66 12.93 14.84
N LEU A 15 2.53 13.45 13.98
CA LEU A 15 2.73 12.88 12.65
C LEU A 15 3.27 11.45 12.71
N ALA A 16 4.21 11.17 13.58
CA ALA A 16 4.74 9.83 13.78
C ALA A 16 3.66 8.85 14.26
N GLY A 17 2.80 9.29 15.17
CA GLY A 17 1.70 8.49 15.67
C GLY A 17 0.70 8.11 14.59
N HIS A 18 0.36 9.05 13.70
CA HIS A 18 -0.55 8.77 12.59
C HIS A 18 0.04 7.74 11.62
N SER A 19 1.33 7.83 11.31
CA SER A 19 1.99 6.89 10.41
C SER A 19 1.97 5.47 10.96
N ALA A 20 2.09 5.30 12.29
CA ALA A 20 2.13 3.99 12.92
C ALA A 20 0.81 3.20 12.79
N PHE A 21 -0.31 3.88 12.57
CA PHE A 21 -1.62 3.23 12.45
C PHE A 21 -2.11 3.08 11.02
N ALA A 22 -1.32 3.48 10.04
CA ALA A 22 -1.69 3.33 8.64
C ALA A 22 -1.63 1.86 8.24
N ALA A 23 -2.72 1.33 7.70
CA ALA A 23 -2.75 -0.03 7.18
C ALA A 23 -1.95 -0.11 5.89
N PRO A 24 -1.21 -1.22 5.64
CA PRO A 24 -0.52 -1.39 4.37
C PRO A 24 -1.49 -1.52 3.21
N ALA A 25 -1.11 -1.04 2.05
CA ALA A 25 -1.91 -1.16 0.85
C ALA A 25 -2.00 -2.64 0.43
N PRO A 26 -3.17 -3.10 -0.07
CA PRO A 26 -3.30 -4.47 -0.52
C PRO A 26 -2.51 -4.72 -1.81
N TYR A 27 -2.23 -5.99 -2.08
CA TYR A 27 -1.62 -6.42 -3.33
C TYR A 27 -2.70 -6.87 -4.30
N TYR A 28 -2.40 -6.78 -5.58
CA TYR A 28 -3.26 -7.28 -6.65
C TYR A 28 -2.43 -8.10 -7.61
N GLN A 29 -3.05 -9.09 -8.23
CA GLN A 29 -2.41 -9.82 -9.31
C GLN A 29 -2.72 -9.11 -10.62
N TRP A 30 -1.69 -8.76 -11.37
CA TRP A 30 -1.79 -8.03 -12.64
C TRP A 30 -1.42 -8.98 -13.77
N ARG A 31 -2.12 -8.84 -14.88
CA ARG A 31 -1.86 -9.66 -16.05
C ARG A 31 -1.42 -8.77 -17.21
N SER A 32 -0.37 -9.21 -17.92
CA SER A 32 0.09 -8.54 -19.11
C SER A 32 -0.88 -8.80 -20.26
N THR A 33 -1.31 -7.75 -20.95
CA THR A 33 -2.15 -7.89 -22.13
C THR A 33 -1.36 -8.36 -23.34
N LEU A 34 -0.04 -8.32 -23.27
CA LEU A 34 0.85 -8.71 -24.36
C LEU A 34 1.05 -10.22 -24.42
N ASN A 35 1.30 -10.87 -23.28
CA ASN A 35 1.64 -12.27 -23.25
C ASN A 35 0.95 -13.08 -22.14
N GLY A 36 0.07 -12.44 -21.36
CA GLY A 36 -0.64 -13.11 -20.28
C GLY A 36 0.17 -13.37 -19.02
N ALA A 37 1.39 -12.85 -18.93
CA ALA A 37 2.22 -13.01 -17.72
C ALA A 37 1.54 -12.38 -16.51
N LEU A 38 1.74 -12.99 -15.34
CA LEU A 38 1.16 -12.54 -14.08
C LEU A 38 2.24 -11.95 -13.16
N ALA A 39 1.88 -10.89 -12.46
CA ALA A 39 2.77 -10.26 -11.47
C ALA A 39 1.93 -9.74 -10.31
N CYS A 40 2.48 -9.85 -9.10
CA CYS A 40 1.83 -9.37 -7.89
C CYS A 40 2.42 -8.01 -7.50
N SER A 41 1.56 -6.98 -7.34
CA SER A 41 2.03 -5.63 -7.01
C SER A 41 0.96 -4.85 -6.29
N GLN A 42 1.39 -3.95 -5.40
CA GLN A 42 0.50 -3.02 -4.71
C GLN A 42 0.06 -1.87 -5.60
N THR A 43 0.82 -1.59 -6.66
CA THR A 43 0.58 -0.47 -7.56
C THR A 43 0.46 -0.97 -8.99
N PRO A 44 -0.26 -0.24 -9.87
CA PRO A 44 -0.31 -0.59 -11.29
C PRO A 44 1.09 -0.67 -11.90
N LEU A 45 1.31 -1.65 -12.75
CA LEU A 45 2.61 -1.89 -13.39
C LEU A 45 2.82 -1.04 -14.64
N GLY A 46 1.80 -0.28 -15.06
CA GLY A 46 1.89 0.59 -16.21
C GLY A 46 0.99 0.13 -17.35
N GLU A 47 1.22 0.70 -18.52
CA GLU A 47 0.45 0.33 -19.70
C GLU A 47 0.69 -1.13 -20.08
N GLY A 48 -0.33 -1.79 -20.55
CA GLY A 48 -0.24 -3.19 -20.92
C GLY A 48 -0.47 -4.16 -19.76
N TRP A 49 -0.78 -3.66 -18.58
CA TRP A 49 -1.08 -4.50 -17.42
C TRP A 49 -2.48 -4.19 -16.89
N VAL A 50 -3.26 -5.23 -16.68
CA VAL A 50 -4.62 -5.11 -16.16
C VAL A 50 -4.78 -5.89 -14.88
N LYS A 51 -5.64 -5.39 -13.99
CA LYS A 51 -5.90 -6.06 -12.71
C LYS A 51 -6.64 -7.36 -12.97
N ALA A 52 -6.07 -8.48 -12.57
CA ALA A 52 -6.64 -9.81 -12.78
C ALA A 52 -7.40 -10.31 -11.56
N SER A 53 -6.86 -10.16 -10.37
CA SER A 53 -7.51 -10.62 -9.14
C SER A 53 -6.97 -9.88 -7.91
N GLY A 54 -7.62 -10.09 -6.79
CA GLY A 54 -7.29 -9.47 -5.52
C GLY A 54 -8.51 -8.90 -4.86
N PRO A 55 -8.36 -8.19 -3.73
CA PRO A 55 -7.08 -7.83 -3.09
C PRO A 55 -6.45 -8.97 -2.29
N TYR A 56 -5.12 -8.94 -2.19
CA TYR A 56 -4.34 -9.90 -1.41
C TYR A 56 -3.57 -9.14 -0.31
N ARG A 57 -3.30 -9.81 0.79
CA ARG A 57 -2.55 -9.21 1.90
C ARG A 57 -1.06 -9.54 1.87
N ASP A 58 -0.62 -10.40 0.95
CA ASP A 58 0.78 -10.84 0.85
C ASP A 58 1.37 -10.51 -0.52
N ALA A 59 2.70 -10.43 -0.57
CA ALA A 59 3.43 -10.05 -1.78
C ALA A 59 3.44 -11.14 -2.85
N HIS A 60 2.97 -12.35 -2.54
CA HIS A 60 2.90 -13.46 -3.47
C HIS A 60 1.50 -13.67 -4.04
N CYS A 61 0.53 -12.83 -3.66
CA CYS A 61 -0.86 -12.92 -4.09
C CYS A 61 -1.45 -14.31 -3.82
N GLU A 62 -1.22 -14.85 -2.63
CA GLU A 62 -1.72 -16.15 -2.23
C GLU A 62 -2.88 -16.07 -1.25
N LYS A 63 -2.93 -15.02 -0.43
CA LYS A 63 -3.91 -14.88 0.64
C LYS A 63 -4.88 -13.75 0.36
N LEU A 64 -6.05 -14.09 -0.18
CA LEU A 64 -7.10 -13.11 -0.44
C LEU A 64 -7.59 -12.45 0.85
N ILE A 65 -7.85 -11.15 0.77
CA ILE A 65 -8.50 -10.42 1.84
C ILE A 65 -10.00 -10.68 1.70
N VAL A 66 -10.55 -11.38 2.69
CA VAL A 66 -11.98 -11.71 2.71
C VAL A 66 -12.67 -10.77 3.69
N VAL A 67 -13.64 -10.01 3.22
CA VAL A 67 -14.45 -9.11 4.05
C VAL A 67 -15.76 -9.81 4.33
N LYS A 68 -16.02 -10.08 5.61
CA LYS A 68 -17.26 -10.69 6.04
C LYS A 68 -18.25 -9.66 6.54
#